data_7fca4ce2d4283aead882c7c1ea6489dc
#
_entry.id   7fca4ce2d4283aead882c7c1ea6489dc
#
_cell.length_a   1.000
_cell.length_b   1.000
_cell.length_c   1.000
_cell.angle_alpha   90.00
_cell.angle_beta   90.00
_cell.angle_gamma   90.00
#
_symmetry.space_group_name_H-M   'P 1'
#
loop_
_entity.id
_entity.type
_entity.pdbx_description
1 polymer ?
#
loop_
_entity_poly.entity_id
_entity_poly.type
_entity_poly.pdbx_seq_one_letter_code
_entity_poly.pdbx_strand_id
1 'polypeptide(L)'
;MPIKRFFNPSEPGRPQRAAEMLRFALVGTAAVLIQYAIYALLVCAIDHNLAMSVGYGVSFVFNFLASTRFTFRVERTMKRGAGFALSHTVNWLLQLAVLNLFLRLGLSKTLAPLPMFAICVPVNFVMVRFFLKQNGVRIFALFQLRREEFAPVALFSGLLLLLHALLIARYWTLFTPLRAEYGTIFIRHFHLSGFDPITYSVISEWSAGYNVYRHPLLAFLVYPLSLLNQGLMQLTGINCAVFLTAALLLFCALYSFVFLHRLLRDVLSLRLADARLLSAFFFSLAYVLLSAIAPDHFLLSLFLLLLTLYLSGLYLRQRAPLPTVTTLLLFILTAGVSLNNGLKVFLAALFTRGRGFFRPHFLLLAVLLPAALLWQFSRFEYRQFVWAGEVARHEARAKQKAVRQRQLPTLQRQSPPPKTAPKMGMPMMQGEFMRWTDMSTPRLSSTVENLFGESFQLHRDHLLEDLFGTRPVIVPYRCVVNYVVEALLVLLFLAGVVCGRYNRLLQLALSFALLDWALHLGLGFGLNEVYIMTVHWAYVVPLALACLFMRLRGGSLRLLRVLVLLLTIWLYGWNLSALVSYLLPA
;
A
#
# COMPACT_ATOMS: atom_id res chain seq x y z
N MET A 1 -17.90 -22.82 -4.33
CA MET A 1 -16.74 -23.74 -4.33
C MET A 1 -16.34 -24.01 -2.89
N PRO A 2 -16.22 -25.26 -2.42
CA PRO A 2 -15.93 -25.50 -1.01
C PRO A 2 -14.49 -25.09 -0.68
N ILE A 3 -14.38 -24.16 0.25
CA ILE A 3 -13.14 -23.54 0.74
C ILE A 3 -12.16 -24.56 1.33
N LYS A 4 -12.64 -25.75 1.72
CA LYS A 4 -11.80 -26.88 2.19
C LYS A 4 -10.68 -27.29 1.21
N ARG A 5 -10.86 -27.10 -0.10
CA ARG A 5 -9.82 -27.38 -1.11
C ARG A 5 -8.68 -26.34 -1.14
N PHE A 6 -8.87 -25.15 -0.54
CA PHE A 6 -7.83 -24.12 -0.51
C PHE A 6 -6.71 -24.42 0.50
N PHE A 7 -6.97 -25.18 1.58
CA PHE A 7 -6.10 -25.19 2.75
C PHE A 7 -5.59 -26.55 3.23
N ASN A 8 -5.95 -27.67 2.55
CA ASN A 8 -5.47 -28.99 2.94
C ASN A 8 -4.71 -29.67 1.79
N PRO A 9 -3.38 -29.52 1.69
CA PRO A 9 -2.58 -30.36 0.81
C PRO A 9 -2.33 -31.70 1.52
N SER A 10 -2.58 -32.81 0.86
CA SER A 10 -1.92 -34.09 1.19
C SER A 10 -0.41 -33.84 1.13
N GLU A 11 0.26 -33.76 2.28
CA GLU A 11 1.69 -33.52 2.35
C GLU A 11 2.44 -34.75 1.83
N PRO A 12 3.34 -34.59 0.86
CA PRO A 12 4.20 -35.71 0.44
C PRO A 12 5.10 -36.15 1.60
N GLY A 13 5.35 -37.43 1.71
CA GLY A 13 6.18 -38.02 2.77
C GLY A 13 7.59 -37.38 2.84
N ARG A 14 8.21 -37.39 4.03
CA ARG A 14 9.57 -36.83 4.28
C ARG A 14 10.63 -37.23 3.24
N PRO A 15 10.72 -38.51 2.75
CA PRO A 15 11.75 -38.90 1.78
C PRO A 15 11.57 -38.31 0.38
N GLN A 16 10.32 -38.07 -0.06
CA GLN A 16 10.07 -37.39 -1.35
C GLN A 16 10.48 -35.93 -1.35
N ARG A 17 10.35 -35.24 -0.20
CA ARG A 17 10.78 -33.85 -0.04
C ARG A 17 12.29 -33.70 -0.15
N ALA A 18 13.05 -34.60 0.47
CA ALA A 18 14.52 -34.56 0.42
C ALA A 18 15.05 -34.79 -1.02
N ALA A 19 14.48 -35.74 -1.76
CA ALA A 19 14.85 -36.02 -3.16
C ALA A 19 14.48 -34.83 -4.10
N GLU A 20 13.37 -34.16 -3.87
CA GLU A 20 13.00 -32.93 -4.63
C GLU A 20 13.94 -31.78 -4.33
N MET A 21 14.32 -31.58 -3.06
CA MET A 21 15.28 -30.55 -2.65
C MET A 21 16.65 -30.79 -3.28
N LEU A 22 17.12 -32.05 -3.29
CA LEU A 22 18.41 -32.39 -3.89
C LEU A 22 18.41 -32.14 -5.41
N ARG A 23 17.35 -32.58 -6.12
CA ARG A 23 17.22 -32.32 -7.57
C ARG A 23 17.13 -30.83 -7.88
N PHE A 24 16.39 -30.06 -7.06
CA PHE A 24 16.32 -28.60 -7.21
C PHE A 24 17.68 -27.96 -6.96
N ALA A 25 18.40 -28.40 -5.93
CA ALA A 25 19.73 -27.90 -5.64
C ALA A 25 20.70 -28.16 -6.82
N LEU A 26 20.68 -29.36 -7.40
CA LEU A 26 21.51 -29.70 -8.56
C LEU A 26 21.20 -28.83 -9.79
N VAL A 27 19.93 -28.70 -10.15
CA VAL A 27 19.49 -27.86 -11.28
C VAL A 27 19.79 -26.38 -10.99
N GLY A 28 19.54 -25.92 -9.77
CA GLY A 28 19.83 -24.56 -9.33
C GLY A 28 21.33 -24.24 -9.38
N THR A 29 22.19 -25.14 -8.90
CA THR A 29 23.64 -24.98 -8.97
C THR A 29 24.13 -24.90 -10.43
N ALA A 30 23.65 -25.81 -11.30
CA ALA A 30 23.98 -25.75 -12.72
C ALA A 30 23.53 -24.44 -13.38
N ALA A 31 22.32 -23.98 -13.05
CA ALA A 31 21.80 -22.69 -13.54
C ALA A 31 22.63 -21.49 -13.08
N VAL A 32 23.06 -21.48 -11.80
CA VAL A 32 23.94 -20.44 -11.23
C VAL A 32 25.30 -20.44 -11.91
N LEU A 33 25.89 -21.62 -12.13
CA LEU A 33 27.18 -21.72 -12.82
C LEU A 33 27.11 -21.19 -14.26
N ILE A 34 26.05 -21.55 -15.00
CA ILE A 34 25.81 -21.01 -16.35
C ILE A 34 25.65 -19.49 -16.31
N GLN A 35 24.85 -18.97 -15.39
CA GLN A 35 24.63 -17.53 -15.25
C GLN A 35 25.94 -16.79 -14.92
N TYR A 36 26.69 -17.31 -13.94
CA TYR A 36 27.94 -16.69 -13.53
C TYR A 36 29.01 -16.73 -14.64
N ALA A 37 29.13 -17.84 -15.37
CA ALA A 37 30.05 -17.97 -16.48
C ALA A 37 29.76 -16.94 -17.57
N ILE A 38 28.49 -16.78 -17.95
CA ILE A 38 28.08 -15.78 -18.95
C ILE A 38 28.31 -14.36 -18.43
N TYR A 39 27.95 -14.09 -17.17
CA TYR A 39 28.20 -12.80 -16.53
C TYR A 39 29.69 -12.46 -16.54
N ALA A 40 30.56 -13.38 -16.12
CA ALA A 40 32.01 -13.17 -16.04
C ALA A 40 32.64 -12.90 -17.42
N LEU A 41 32.12 -13.53 -18.48
CA LEU A 41 32.56 -13.28 -19.85
C LEU A 41 32.12 -11.90 -20.35
N LEU A 42 30.92 -11.47 -20.02
CA LEU A 42 30.32 -10.25 -20.59
C LEU A 42 30.64 -8.97 -19.78
N VAL A 43 30.88 -9.09 -18.48
CA VAL A 43 31.08 -7.91 -17.59
C VAL A 43 32.31 -7.08 -17.91
N CYS A 44 33.28 -7.65 -18.67
CA CYS A 44 34.45 -6.94 -19.18
C CYS A 44 34.14 -6.08 -20.41
N ALA A 45 33.05 -6.39 -21.15
CA ALA A 45 32.72 -5.75 -22.42
C ALA A 45 31.46 -4.88 -22.36
N ILE A 46 30.52 -5.18 -21.45
CA ILE A 46 29.24 -4.47 -21.34
C ILE A 46 28.94 -4.12 -19.87
N ASP A 47 27.92 -3.26 -19.68
CA ASP A 47 27.44 -2.88 -18.34
C ASP A 47 27.09 -4.11 -17.49
N HIS A 48 27.45 -4.04 -16.20
CA HIS A 48 27.28 -5.15 -15.25
C HIS A 48 25.81 -5.60 -15.07
N ASN A 49 24.85 -4.68 -15.17
CA ASN A 49 23.42 -5.04 -15.10
C ASN A 49 22.96 -5.75 -16.37
N LEU A 50 23.44 -5.29 -17.53
CA LEU A 50 23.15 -5.92 -18.82
C LEU A 50 23.80 -7.30 -18.90
N ALA A 51 25.08 -7.44 -18.51
CA ALA A 51 25.77 -8.72 -18.43
C ALA A 51 25.05 -9.72 -17.52
N MET A 52 24.58 -9.27 -16.34
CA MET A 52 23.81 -10.09 -15.41
C MET A 52 22.46 -10.50 -15.99
N SER A 53 21.78 -9.60 -16.69
CA SER A 53 20.47 -9.86 -17.31
C SER A 53 20.56 -10.88 -18.44
N VAL A 54 21.59 -10.79 -19.29
CA VAL A 54 21.85 -11.79 -20.34
C VAL A 54 22.16 -13.16 -19.75
N GLY A 55 23.06 -13.23 -18.77
CA GLY A 55 23.38 -14.46 -18.04
C GLY A 55 22.15 -15.09 -17.41
N TYR A 56 21.28 -14.25 -16.82
CA TYR A 56 20.02 -14.70 -16.24
C TYR A 56 19.05 -15.23 -17.28
N GLY A 57 18.90 -14.56 -18.41
CA GLY A 57 18.01 -15.01 -19.50
C GLY A 57 18.37 -16.40 -20.01
N VAL A 58 19.65 -16.65 -20.26
CA VAL A 58 20.13 -17.98 -20.69
C VAL A 58 19.93 -19.03 -19.60
N SER A 59 20.32 -18.72 -18.37
CA SER A 59 20.12 -19.58 -17.20
C SER A 59 18.64 -19.88 -16.94
N PHE A 60 17.74 -18.92 -17.18
CA PHE A 60 16.29 -19.10 -17.06
C PHE A 60 15.76 -20.16 -18.01
N VAL A 61 16.16 -20.13 -19.28
CA VAL A 61 15.75 -21.12 -20.29
C VAL A 61 16.20 -22.52 -19.86
N PHE A 62 17.47 -22.64 -19.44
CA PHE A 62 17.99 -23.90 -18.91
C PHE A 62 17.20 -24.39 -17.69
N ASN A 63 16.99 -23.52 -16.70
CA ASN A 63 16.29 -23.84 -15.46
C ASN A 63 14.82 -24.23 -15.73
N PHE A 64 14.14 -23.54 -16.64
CA PHE A 64 12.77 -23.89 -17.04
C PHE A 64 12.70 -25.31 -17.61
N LEU A 65 13.60 -25.66 -18.53
CA LEU A 65 13.64 -26.97 -19.15
C LEU A 65 13.99 -28.08 -18.15
N ALA A 66 14.99 -27.87 -17.32
CA ALA A 66 15.45 -28.81 -16.31
C ALA A 66 14.45 -28.99 -15.15
N SER A 67 13.88 -27.87 -14.64
CA SER A 67 12.90 -27.92 -13.54
C SER A 67 11.60 -28.61 -13.93
N THR A 68 11.09 -28.35 -15.13
CA THR A 68 9.84 -28.99 -15.58
C THR A 68 9.99 -30.49 -15.85
N ARG A 69 11.14 -30.93 -16.40
CA ARG A 69 11.36 -32.37 -16.75
C ARG A 69 11.92 -33.20 -15.60
N PHE A 70 12.88 -32.65 -14.85
CA PHE A 70 13.69 -33.39 -13.89
C PHE A 70 13.29 -33.13 -12.43
N THR A 71 13.12 -31.85 -12.03
CA THR A 71 12.93 -31.53 -10.62
C THR A 71 11.52 -31.81 -10.12
N PHE A 72 10.51 -31.31 -10.81
CA PHE A 72 9.13 -31.29 -10.29
C PHE A 72 8.22 -32.30 -10.96
N ARG A 73 8.57 -32.81 -12.14
CA ARG A 73 7.78 -33.76 -12.93
C ARG A 73 6.30 -33.43 -12.98
N VAL A 74 5.99 -32.14 -13.24
CA VAL A 74 4.63 -31.60 -13.18
C VAL A 74 4.08 -31.39 -14.58
N GLU A 75 2.78 -31.63 -14.74
CA GLU A 75 2.08 -31.29 -15.98
C GLU A 75 2.20 -29.79 -16.29
N ARG A 76 2.48 -29.46 -17.53
CA ARG A 76 2.68 -28.12 -18.04
C ARG A 76 1.33 -27.42 -18.19
N THR A 77 0.92 -26.61 -17.23
CA THR A 77 -0.25 -25.74 -17.36
C THR A 77 0.20 -24.30 -17.51
N MET A 78 -0.51 -23.50 -18.32
CA MET A 78 -0.24 -22.06 -18.48
C MET A 78 -0.14 -21.32 -17.14
N LYS A 79 -0.98 -21.68 -16.17
CA LYS A 79 -0.96 -21.09 -14.82
C LYS A 79 0.33 -21.37 -14.04
N ARG A 80 0.88 -22.59 -14.17
CA ARG A 80 2.16 -22.96 -13.54
C ARG A 80 3.34 -22.30 -14.27
N GLY A 81 3.26 -22.21 -15.59
CA GLY A 81 4.25 -21.49 -16.40
C GLY A 81 4.30 -20.01 -16.06
N ALA A 82 3.16 -19.34 -15.95
CA ALA A 82 3.08 -17.94 -15.56
C ALA A 82 3.61 -17.71 -14.13
N GLY A 83 3.30 -18.60 -13.18
CA GLY A 83 3.85 -18.50 -11.82
C GLY A 83 5.35 -18.72 -11.74
N PHE A 84 5.87 -19.66 -12.55
CA PHE A 84 7.31 -19.87 -12.68
C PHE A 84 8.00 -18.64 -13.30
N ALA A 85 7.45 -18.10 -14.38
CA ALA A 85 7.95 -16.89 -15.01
C ALA A 85 7.92 -15.69 -14.03
N LEU A 86 6.84 -15.50 -13.29
CA LEU A 86 6.75 -14.45 -12.28
C LEU A 86 7.80 -14.60 -11.17
N SER A 87 7.99 -15.84 -10.64
CA SER A 87 9.02 -16.08 -9.62
C SER A 87 10.43 -15.76 -10.14
N HIS A 88 10.69 -16.07 -11.40
CA HIS A 88 11.97 -15.75 -12.03
C HIS A 88 12.13 -14.27 -12.35
N THR A 89 11.08 -13.57 -12.76
CA THR A 89 11.12 -12.11 -12.95
C THR A 89 11.42 -11.39 -11.62
N VAL A 90 10.74 -11.78 -10.54
CA VAL A 90 11.02 -11.23 -9.21
C VAL A 90 12.45 -11.56 -8.77
N ASN A 91 12.92 -12.77 -9.01
CA ASN A 91 14.28 -13.16 -8.66
C ASN A 91 15.34 -12.41 -9.49
N TRP A 92 15.09 -12.15 -10.77
CA TRP A 92 15.96 -11.32 -11.62
C TRP A 92 16.08 -9.89 -11.07
N LEU A 93 14.96 -9.24 -10.76
CA LEU A 93 14.95 -7.91 -10.14
C LEU A 93 15.69 -7.90 -8.79
N LEU A 94 15.47 -8.95 -7.96
CA LEU A 94 16.18 -9.11 -6.71
C LEU A 94 17.69 -9.26 -6.92
N GLN A 95 18.11 -10.03 -7.91
CA GLN A 95 19.53 -10.19 -8.25
C GLN A 95 20.16 -8.87 -8.66
N LEU A 96 19.50 -8.08 -9.51
CA LEU A 96 19.99 -6.75 -9.88
C LEU A 96 20.12 -5.83 -8.66
N ALA A 97 19.12 -5.79 -7.80
CA ALA A 97 19.14 -4.98 -6.59
C ALA A 97 20.28 -5.39 -5.64
N VAL A 98 20.43 -6.69 -5.38
CA VAL A 98 21.45 -7.23 -4.48
C VAL A 98 22.87 -7.12 -5.08
N LEU A 99 23.02 -7.30 -6.40
CA LEU A 99 24.28 -7.09 -7.10
C LEU A 99 24.75 -5.64 -6.93
N ASN A 100 23.88 -4.67 -7.27
CA ASN A 100 24.22 -3.25 -7.13
C ASN A 100 24.51 -2.86 -5.67
N LEU A 101 23.83 -3.48 -4.71
CA LEU A 101 24.13 -3.32 -3.30
C LEU A 101 25.58 -3.73 -2.97
N PHE A 102 26.00 -4.91 -3.39
CA PHE A 102 27.36 -5.39 -3.10
C PHE A 102 28.44 -4.61 -3.85
N LEU A 103 28.17 -4.15 -5.06
CA LEU A 103 29.05 -3.22 -5.77
C LEU A 103 29.22 -1.90 -5.01
N ARG A 104 28.14 -1.33 -4.47
CA ARG A 104 28.19 -0.12 -3.63
C ARG A 104 28.91 -0.34 -2.29
N LEU A 105 28.88 -1.55 -1.74
CA LEU A 105 29.64 -1.95 -0.56
C LEU A 105 31.15 -2.18 -0.85
N GLY A 106 31.60 -1.92 -2.09
CA GLY A 106 33.00 -1.98 -2.47
C GLY A 106 33.48 -3.35 -2.97
N LEU A 107 32.59 -4.33 -3.18
CA LEU A 107 32.99 -5.58 -3.82
C LEU A 107 33.28 -5.36 -5.30
N SER A 108 34.29 -6.07 -5.82
CA SER A 108 34.61 -6.06 -7.24
C SER A 108 33.45 -6.65 -8.09
N LYS A 109 33.35 -6.24 -9.35
CA LYS A 109 32.33 -6.74 -10.29
C LYS A 109 32.35 -8.28 -10.43
N THR A 110 33.49 -8.91 -10.27
CA THR A 110 33.64 -10.38 -10.31
C THR A 110 33.23 -11.07 -9.03
N LEU A 111 33.40 -10.45 -7.86
CA LEU A 111 33.09 -11.06 -6.56
C LEU A 111 31.67 -10.78 -6.07
N ALA A 112 31.06 -9.63 -6.44
CA ALA A 112 29.71 -9.24 -6.01
C ALA A 112 28.60 -10.26 -6.33
N PRO A 113 28.65 -11.05 -7.44
CA PRO A 113 27.66 -12.10 -7.69
C PRO A 113 27.65 -13.25 -6.68
N LEU A 114 28.77 -13.55 -6.02
CA LEU A 114 28.82 -14.69 -5.10
C LEU A 114 27.90 -14.54 -3.89
N PRO A 115 27.99 -13.47 -3.06
CA PRO A 115 27.05 -13.26 -1.98
C PRO A 115 25.63 -12.95 -2.50
N MET A 116 25.47 -12.36 -3.68
CA MET A 116 24.15 -12.19 -4.32
C MET A 116 23.48 -13.54 -4.55
N PHE A 117 24.17 -14.53 -5.11
CA PHE A 117 23.60 -15.87 -5.31
C PHE A 117 23.27 -16.56 -4.00
N ALA A 118 24.10 -16.40 -2.95
CA ALA A 118 23.83 -16.95 -1.62
C ALA A 118 22.50 -16.47 -1.04
N ILE A 119 22.06 -15.25 -1.36
CA ILE A 119 20.78 -14.68 -0.94
C ILE A 119 19.67 -15.06 -1.92
N CYS A 120 19.87 -14.86 -3.22
CA CYS A 120 18.81 -14.96 -4.21
C CYS A 120 18.39 -16.42 -4.51
N VAL A 121 19.30 -17.39 -4.42
CA VAL A 121 18.97 -18.80 -4.70
C VAL A 121 18.00 -19.39 -3.67
N PRO A 122 18.18 -19.24 -2.35
CA PRO A 122 17.19 -19.68 -1.37
C PRO A 122 15.84 -18.98 -1.53
N VAL A 123 15.84 -17.68 -1.81
CA VAL A 123 14.60 -16.92 -2.04
C VAL A 123 13.87 -17.43 -3.28
N ASN A 124 14.60 -17.66 -4.37
CA ASN A 124 14.04 -18.22 -5.60
C ASN A 124 13.48 -19.64 -5.38
N PHE A 125 14.17 -20.48 -4.61
CA PHE A 125 13.66 -21.82 -4.25
C PHE A 125 12.30 -21.73 -3.55
N VAL A 126 12.17 -20.86 -2.56
CA VAL A 126 10.92 -20.67 -1.84
C VAL A 126 9.82 -20.19 -2.79
N MET A 127 10.11 -19.22 -3.67
CA MET A 127 9.16 -18.70 -4.66
C MET A 127 8.75 -19.74 -5.68
N VAL A 128 9.70 -20.42 -6.32
CA VAL A 128 9.42 -21.46 -7.34
C VAL A 128 8.63 -22.61 -6.74
N ARG A 129 9.02 -23.09 -5.56
CA ARG A 129 8.28 -24.14 -4.84
C ARG A 129 6.85 -23.69 -4.52
N PHE A 130 6.71 -22.44 -4.08
CA PHE A 130 5.42 -21.86 -3.76
C PHE A 130 4.49 -21.82 -4.99
N PHE A 131 4.98 -21.40 -6.16
CA PHE A 131 4.20 -21.29 -7.39
C PHE A 131 3.95 -22.65 -8.08
N LEU A 132 4.90 -23.56 -8.04
CA LEU A 132 4.76 -24.87 -8.69
C LEU A 132 3.98 -25.90 -7.85
N LYS A 133 4.08 -25.85 -6.52
CA LYS A 133 3.36 -26.76 -5.60
C LYS A 133 2.06 -26.18 -5.05
N GLN A 134 1.04 -26.02 -5.89
CA GLN A 134 -0.35 -25.70 -5.51
C GLN A 134 -0.61 -24.35 -4.80
N ASN A 135 0.34 -23.76 -4.08
CA ASN A 135 0.12 -22.53 -3.35
C ASN A 135 0.10 -21.29 -4.27
N GLY A 136 0.91 -21.27 -5.31
CA GLY A 136 0.91 -20.17 -6.29
C GLY A 136 -0.36 -20.13 -7.15
N VAL A 137 -0.90 -21.30 -7.53
CA VAL A 137 -2.21 -21.39 -8.20
C VAL A 137 -3.32 -20.79 -7.33
N ARG A 138 -3.18 -20.86 -6.00
CA ARG A 138 -4.13 -20.28 -5.03
C ARG A 138 -4.00 -18.77 -4.89
N ILE A 139 -2.78 -18.22 -4.96
CA ILE A 139 -2.60 -16.75 -4.98
C ILE A 139 -3.14 -16.15 -6.27
N PHE A 140 -2.84 -16.74 -7.44
CA PHE A 140 -3.46 -16.28 -8.69
C PHE A 140 -4.99 -16.37 -8.65
N ALA A 141 -5.55 -17.38 -7.97
CA ALA A 141 -6.99 -17.50 -7.78
C ALA A 141 -7.57 -16.34 -6.91
N LEU A 142 -6.78 -15.77 -5.99
CA LEU A 142 -7.19 -14.57 -5.24
C LEU A 142 -7.36 -13.35 -6.16
N PHE A 143 -6.52 -13.22 -7.17
CA PHE A 143 -6.56 -12.11 -8.13
C PHE A 143 -7.41 -12.40 -9.38
N GLN A 144 -7.94 -13.61 -9.52
CA GLN A 144 -8.85 -13.94 -10.60
C GLN A 144 -10.26 -13.41 -10.29
N LEU A 145 -10.78 -12.52 -11.16
CA LEU A 145 -12.14 -11.99 -11.04
C LEU A 145 -13.17 -13.10 -11.23
N ARG A 146 -14.23 -13.07 -10.44
CA ARG A 146 -15.40 -13.95 -10.57
C ARG A 146 -16.41 -13.30 -11.51
N ARG A 147 -17.25 -14.13 -12.14
CA ARG A 147 -18.27 -13.67 -13.08
C ARG A 147 -19.17 -12.57 -12.50
N GLU A 148 -19.53 -12.69 -11.21
CA GLU A 148 -20.36 -11.74 -10.48
C GLU A 148 -19.64 -10.39 -10.17
N GLU A 149 -18.32 -10.34 -10.27
CA GLU A 149 -17.48 -9.18 -9.97
C GLU A 149 -17.21 -8.32 -11.22
N PHE A 150 -17.36 -8.87 -12.46
CA PHE A 150 -16.99 -8.15 -13.68
C PHE A 150 -17.75 -6.82 -13.86
N ALA A 151 -19.08 -6.84 -13.77
CA ALA A 151 -19.87 -5.63 -14.01
C ALA A 151 -19.59 -4.51 -13.00
N PRO A 152 -19.60 -4.73 -11.67
CA PRO A 152 -19.28 -3.66 -10.71
C PRO A 152 -17.81 -3.22 -10.81
N VAL A 153 -16.86 -4.12 -11.10
CA VAL A 153 -15.45 -3.77 -11.31
C VAL A 153 -15.29 -2.93 -12.58
N ALA A 154 -15.94 -3.29 -13.68
CA ALA A 154 -15.89 -2.50 -14.93
C ALA A 154 -16.45 -1.09 -14.74
N LEU A 155 -17.60 -0.95 -14.05
CA LEU A 155 -18.19 0.35 -13.75
C LEU A 155 -17.26 1.20 -12.88
N PHE A 156 -16.71 0.62 -11.83
CA PHE A 156 -15.77 1.31 -10.94
C PHE A 156 -14.46 1.67 -11.66
N SER A 157 -13.96 0.78 -12.53
CA SER A 157 -12.80 1.07 -13.40
C SER A 157 -13.04 2.27 -14.30
N GLY A 158 -14.21 2.33 -14.94
CA GLY A 158 -14.58 3.45 -15.81
C GLY A 158 -14.58 4.79 -15.06
N LEU A 159 -15.15 4.81 -13.85
CA LEU A 159 -15.13 6.00 -12.98
C LEU A 159 -13.69 6.41 -12.64
N LEU A 160 -12.85 5.48 -12.19
CA LEU A 160 -11.47 5.79 -11.82
C LEU A 160 -10.63 6.22 -13.03
N LEU A 161 -10.81 5.57 -14.19
CA LEU A 161 -10.12 5.99 -15.42
C LEU A 161 -10.49 7.42 -15.82
N LEU A 162 -11.77 7.80 -15.69
CA LEU A 162 -12.20 9.18 -15.93
C LEU A 162 -11.50 10.14 -14.95
N LEU A 163 -11.50 9.85 -13.65
CA LEU A 163 -10.86 10.71 -12.65
C LEU A 163 -9.36 10.83 -12.86
N HIS A 164 -8.66 9.73 -13.17
CA HIS A 164 -7.24 9.76 -13.51
C HIS A 164 -6.98 10.55 -14.80
N ALA A 165 -7.84 10.42 -15.83
CA ALA A 165 -7.73 11.19 -17.05
C ALA A 165 -7.85 12.70 -16.80
N LEU A 166 -8.83 13.12 -15.99
CA LEU A 166 -8.99 14.51 -15.58
C LEU A 166 -7.78 15.01 -14.79
N LEU A 167 -7.29 14.23 -13.83
CA LEU A 167 -6.10 14.58 -13.05
C LEU A 167 -4.85 14.73 -13.93
N ILE A 168 -4.62 13.78 -14.85
CA ILE A 168 -3.50 13.82 -15.78
C ILE A 168 -3.65 15.03 -16.74
N ALA A 169 -4.85 15.27 -17.25
CA ALA A 169 -5.10 16.42 -18.15
C ALA A 169 -4.80 17.75 -17.45
N ARG A 170 -5.24 17.92 -16.18
CA ARG A 170 -4.96 19.12 -15.37
C ARG A 170 -3.47 19.41 -15.23
N TYR A 171 -2.66 18.38 -15.03
CA TYR A 171 -1.22 18.53 -14.77
C TYR A 171 -0.34 18.18 -15.98
N TRP A 172 -0.90 17.94 -17.15
CA TRP A 172 -0.18 17.48 -18.35
C TRP A 172 1.06 18.31 -18.65
N THR A 173 0.89 19.62 -18.83
CA THR A 173 1.96 20.55 -19.22
C THR A 173 3.05 20.72 -18.16
N LEU A 174 2.76 20.37 -16.90
CA LEU A 174 3.68 20.50 -15.79
C LEU A 174 4.44 19.20 -15.49
N PHE A 175 3.78 18.04 -15.60
CA PHE A 175 4.28 16.77 -15.05
C PHE A 175 4.82 15.80 -16.10
N THR A 176 4.49 15.99 -17.39
CA THR A 176 4.95 15.10 -18.45
C THR A 176 6.25 15.58 -19.16
N PRO A 177 6.62 16.87 -19.22
CA PRO A 177 7.88 17.25 -19.85
C PRO A 177 9.10 16.69 -19.11
N LEU A 178 10.16 16.35 -19.87
CA LEU A 178 11.45 15.99 -19.28
C LEU A 178 12.08 17.21 -18.64
N ARG A 179 12.48 17.07 -17.38
CA ARG A 179 13.05 18.16 -16.56
C ARG A 179 14.12 17.63 -15.61
N ALA A 180 14.92 18.55 -15.06
CA ALA A 180 15.69 18.31 -13.84
C ALA A 180 14.82 18.58 -12.61
N GLU A 181 15.11 17.95 -11.49
CA GLU A 181 14.47 18.19 -10.17
C GLU A 181 12.94 17.93 -10.14
N TYR A 182 12.51 16.76 -10.60
CA TYR A 182 11.11 16.36 -10.61
C TYR A 182 10.41 16.54 -9.23
N GLY A 183 11.10 16.21 -8.14
CA GLY A 183 10.53 16.33 -6.79
C GLY A 183 10.05 17.75 -6.46
N THR A 184 10.84 18.75 -6.81
CA THR A 184 10.49 20.15 -6.58
C THR A 184 9.25 20.56 -7.36
N ILE A 185 9.11 20.10 -8.62
CA ILE A 185 7.98 20.43 -9.50
C ILE A 185 6.70 19.80 -8.97
N PHE A 186 6.72 18.51 -8.63
CA PHE A 186 5.55 17.82 -8.12
C PHE A 186 5.09 18.41 -6.78
N ILE A 187 5.97 18.62 -5.81
CA ILE A 187 5.62 19.17 -4.51
C ILE A 187 5.08 20.61 -4.62
N ARG A 188 5.62 21.42 -5.54
CA ARG A 188 5.19 22.81 -5.71
C ARG A 188 3.82 22.95 -6.36
N HIS A 189 3.47 22.06 -7.27
CA HIS A 189 2.30 22.24 -8.15
C HIS A 189 1.17 21.23 -7.89
N PHE A 190 1.46 20.09 -7.26
CA PHE A 190 0.41 19.14 -6.90
C PHE A 190 -0.25 19.58 -5.59
N HIS A 191 -1.52 19.88 -5.68
CA HIS A 191 -2.34 20.19 -4.51
C HIS A 191 -3.58 19.30 -4.55
N LEU A 192 -3.66 18.39 -3.63
CA LEU A 192 -4.81 17.50 -3.41
C LEU A 192 -4.90 17.20 -1.92
N SER A 193 -5.21 18.27 -1.15
CA SER A 193 -5.57 18.23 0.27
C SER A 193 -4.72 17.28 1.14
N GLY A 194 -3.48 17.64 1.39
CA GLY A 194 -2.59 16.90 2.31
C GLY A 194 -1.97 15.63 1.76
N PHE A 195 -2.32 15.19 0.55
CA PHE A 195 -1.64 14.08 -0.11
C PHE A 195 -0.33 14.52 -0.76
N ASP A 196 0.74 13.79 -0.47
CA ASP A 196 2.06 14.06 -1.02
C ASP A 196 2.28 13.40 -2.40
N PRO A 197 2.78 14.12 -3.43
CA PRO A 197 3.06 13.56 -4.75
C PRO A 197 4.38 12.77 -4.81
N ILE A 198 4.80 12.15 -3.70
CA ILE A 198 6.12 11.52 -3.58
C ILE A 198 6.27 10.34 -4.54
N THR A 199 5.18 9.60 -4.81
CA THR A 199 5.23 8.48 -5.75
C THR A 199 5.61 8.93 -7.16
N TYR A 200 5.09 10.07 -7.63
CA TYR A 200 5.51 10.65 -8.92
C TYR A 200 7.00 10.96 -8.93
N SER A 201 7.52 11.56 -7.85
CA SER A 201 8.94 11.90 -7.73
C SER A 201 9.82 10.65 -7.77
N VAL A 202 9.48 9.63 -6.98
CA VAL A 202 10.26 8.39 -6.87
C VAL A 202 10.23 7.57 -8.17
N ILE A 203 9.12 7.58 -8.91
CA ILE A 203 9.04 6.93 -10.22
C ILE A 203 9.80 7.72 -11.29
N SER A 204 9.78 9.05 -11.24
CA SER A 204 10.49 9.90 -12.21
C SER A 204 12.01 9.83 -12.04
N GLU A 205 12.47 9.91 -10.80
CA GLU A 205 13.87 9.83 -10.43
C GLU A 205 13.99 9.04 -9.14
N TRP A 206 14.40 7.78 -9.24
CA TRP A 206 14.38 6.90 -8.08
C TRP A 206 15.28 7.42 -6.95
N SER A 207 14.68 7.57 -5.82
CA SER A 207 15.32 7.97 -4.58
C SER A 207 14.55 7.40 -3.38
N ALA A 208 15.17 7.39 -2.19
CA ALA A 208 14.46 7.15 -0.95
C ALA A 208 13.70 8.42 -0.52
N GLY A 209 12.79 8.90 -1.38
CA GLY A 209 12.03 10.14 -1.16
C GLY A 209 10.99 10.06 -0.05
N TYR A 210 10.53 8.85 0.27
CA TYR A 210 9.65 8.60 1.41
C TYR A 210 10.42 8.66 2.73
N ASN A 211 9.71 8.89 3.83
CA ASN A 211 10.30 8.72 5.16
C ASN A 211 10.59 7.23 5.40
N VAL A 212 11.85 6.84 5.33
CA VAL A 212 12.30 5.44 5.37
C VAL A 212 11.97 4.71 6.67
N TYR A 213 11.79 5.42 7.78
CA TYR A 213 11.37 4.83 9.05
C TYR A 213 9.87 4.59 9.13
N ARG A 214 9.07 5.33 8.35
CA ARG A 214 7.62 5.18 8.26
C ARG A 214 7.20 4.25 7.13
N HIS A 215 7.98 4.21 6.05
CA HIS A 215 7.71 3.50 4.79
C HIS A 215 8.93 2.69 4.31
N PRO A 216 9.40 1.69 5.09
CA PRO A 216 10.73 1.10 4.91
C PRO A 216 10.96 0.34 3.59
N LEU A 217 9.93 -0.09 2.90
CA LEU A 217 10.08 -0.80 1.61
C LEU A 217 9.44 -0.05 0.43
N LEU A 218 8.79 1.07 0.68
CA LEU A 218 7.93 1.69 -0.34
C LEU A 218 8.72 2.12 -1.57
N ALA A 219 9.87 2.78 -1.38
CA ALA A 219 10.74 3.19 -2.49
C ALA A 219 11.20 1.99 -3.34
N PHE A 220 11.49 0.86 -2.71
CA PHE A 220 11.91 -0.35 -3.41
C PHE A 220 10.76 -1.07 -4.09
N LEU A 221 9.55 -1.01 -3.54
CA LEU A 221 8.35 -1.56 -4.19
C LEU A 221 7.98 -0.82 -5.48
N VAL A 222 8.26 0.47 -5.56
CA VAL A 222 8.04 1.27 -6.79
C VAL A 222 9.27 1.33 -7.70
N TYR A 223 10.42 0.80 -7.28
CA TYR A 223 11.65 0.78 -8.10
C TYR A 223 11.47 0.17 -9.50
N PRO A 224 10.75 -0.97 -9.68
CA PRO A 224 10.50 -1.51 -11.01
C PRO A 224 9.75 -0.54 -11.93
N LEU A 225 8.82 0.25 -11.38
CA LEU A 225 8.10 1.27 -12.14
C LEU A 225 9.02 2.45 -12.51
N SER A 226 9.95 2.81 -11.64
CA SER A 226 10.96 3.82 -11.96
C SER A 226 11.87 3.36 -13.12
N LEU A 227 12.35 2.11 -13.11
CA LEU A 227 13.11 1.55 -14.22
C LEU A 227 12.31 1.57 -15.54
N LEU A 228 11.04 1.15 -15.47
CA LEU A 228 10.15 1.20 -16.62
C LEU A 228 9.97 2.64 -17.14
N ASN A 229 9.78 3.60 -16.22
CA ASN A 229 9.65 5.01 -16.57
C ASN A 229 10.90 5.55 -17.27
N GLN A 230 12.10 5.22 -16.77
CA GLN A 230 13.36 5.62 -17.43
C GLN A 230 13.41 5.13 -18.88
N GLY A 231 13.05 3.87 -19.14
CA GLY A 231 12.96 3.35 -20.51
C GLY A 231 11.90 4.06 -21.35
N LEU A 232 10.72 4.33 -20.79
CA LEU A 232 9.66 5.07 -21.49
C LEU A 232 10.06 6.51 -21.79
N MET A 233 10.72 7.19 -20.84
CA MET A 233 11.23 8.56 -21.05
C MET A 233 12.21 8.63 -22.23
N GLN A 234 13.10 7.64 -22.37
CA GLN A 234 14.03 7.56 -23.51
C GLN A 234 13.31 7.29 -24.84
N LEU A 235 12.25 6.47 -24.82
CA LEU A 235 11.51 6.09 -26.02
C LEU A 235 10.50 7.16 -26.47
N THR A 236 9.82 7.81 -25.53
CA THR A 236 8.69 8.69 -25.83
C THR A 236 9.00 10.19 -25.72
N GLY A 237 10.12 10.55 -25.07
CA GLY A 237 10.47 11.94 -24.80
C GLY A 237 9.60 12.61 -23.73
N ILE A 238 8.78 11.85 -22.97
CA ILE A 238 7.95 12.36 -21.88
C ILE A 238 8.12 11.55 -20.61
N ASN A 239 7.90 12.20 -19.46
CA ASN A 239 7.85 11.53 -18.16
C ASN A 239 6.52 10.80 -17.98
N CYS A 240 6.54 9.47 -17.98
CA CYS A 240 5.37 8.62 -17.85
C CYS A 240 4.98 8.28 -16.39
N ALA A 241 5.61 8.92 -15.39
CA ALA A 241 5.36 8.62 -13.98
C ALA A 241 3.87 8.75 -13.58
N VAL A 242 3.17 9.75 -14.14
CA VAL A 242 1.73 9.96 -13.85
C VAL A 242 0.86 8.79 -14.35
N PHE A 243 1.18 8.19 -15.49
CA PHE A 243 0.47 7.04 -16.06
C PHE A 243 0.78 5.75 -15.29
N LEU A 244 2.05 5.53 -14.95
CA LEU A 244 2.48 4.35 -14.19
C LEU A 244 1.90 4.35 -12.78
N THR A 245 1.85 5.53 -12.13
CA THR A 245 1.18 5.70 -10.85
C THR A 245 -0.33 5.46 -10.97
N ALA A 246 -0.99 6.01 -12.00
CA ALA A 246 -2.40 5.77 -12.24
C ALA A 246 -2.71 4.26 -12.41
N ALA A 247 -1.88 3.53 -13.17
CA ALA A 247 -2.02 2.08 -13.33
C ALA A 247 -1.85 1.32 -11.99
N LEU A 248 -0.87 1.70 -11.17
CA LEU A 248 -0.66 1.13 -9.83
C LEU A 248 -1.86 1.39 -8.91
N LEU A 249 -2.33 2.64 -8.86
CA LEU A 249 -3.47 3.03 -8.04
C LEU A 249 -4.76 2.35 -8.51
N LEU A 250 -4.98 2.27 -9.83
CA LEU A 250 -6.13 1.56 -10.40
C LEU A 250 -6.11 0.08 -9.97
N PHE A 251 -4.98 -0.60 -10.09
CA PHE A 251 -4.83 -1.98 -9.60
C PHE A 251 -5.18 -2.09 -8.12
N CYS A 252 -4.62 -1.26 -7.26
CA CYS A 252 -4.87 -1.29 -5.82
C CYS A 252 -6.35 -0.99 -5.48
N ALA A 253 -6.97 0.00 -6.14
CA ALA A 253 -8.37 0.35 -5.93
C ALA A 253 -9.32 -0.79 -6.33
N LEU A 254 -9.11 -1.38 -7.52
CA LEU A 254 -9.94 -2.47 -8.02
C LEU A 254 -9.87 -3.70 -7.12
N TYR A 255 -8.68 -4.08 -6.68
CA TYR A 255 -8.55 -5.22 -5.78
C TYR A 255 -8.98 -4.90 -4.34
N SER A 256 -8.91 -3.64 -3.89
CA SER A 256 -9.55 -3.21 -2.65
C SER A 256 -11.07 -3.38 -2.73
N PHE A 257 -11.69 -2.98 -3.85
CA PHE A 257 -13.13 -3.21 -4.10
C PHE A 257 -13.46 -4.71 -4.09
N VAL A 258 -12.69 -5.52 -4.79
CA VAL A 258 -12.87 -6.98 -4.88
C VAL A 258 -12.75 -7.65 -3.51
N PHE A 259 -11.74 -7.30 -2.73
CA PHE A 259 -11.53 -7.92 -1.40
C PHE A 259 -12.60 -7.48 -0.40
N LEU A 260 -13.05 -6.23 -0.41
CA LEU A 260 -14.19 -5.80 0.40
C LEU A 260 -15.46 -6.54 -0.01
N HIS A 261 -15.74 -6.61 -1.32
CA HIS A 261 -16.89 -7.35 -1.85
C HIS A 261 -16.86 -8.83 -1.42
N ARG A 262 -15.70 -9.48 -1.51
CA ARG A 262 -15.52 -10.87 -1.07
C ARG A 262 -15.62 -11.04 0.44
N LEU A 263 -15.15 -10.09 1.25
CA LEU A 263 -15.40 -10.08 2.69
C LEU A 263 -16.89 -10.14 3.00
N LEU A 264 -17.67 -9.30 2.33
CA LEU A 264 -19.12 -9.23 2.49
C LEU A 264 -19.82 -10.51 2.00
N ARG A 265 -19.37 -11.08 0.89
CA ARG A 265 -19.96 -12.29 0.27
C ARG A 265 -19.51 -13.59 0.93
N ASP A 266 -18.21 -13.80 1.02
CA ASP A 266 -17.63 -15.09 1.38
C ASP A 266 -17.54 -15.27 2.90
N VAL A 267 -17.28 -14.19 3.65
CA VAL A 267 -17.11 -14.26 5.11
C VAL A 267 -18.40 -13.95 5.84
N LEU A 268 -19.07 -12.84 5.49
CA LEU A 268 -20.34 -12.43 6.10
C LEU A 268 -21.58 -13.02 5.43
N SER A 269 -21.44 -13.67 4.26
CA SER A 269 -22.51 -14.38 3.56
C SER A 269 -23.69 -13.49 3.17
N LEU A 270 -23.47 -12.20 2.85
CA LEU A 270 -24.50 -11.29 2.37
C LEU A 270 -25.00 -11.69 0.98
N ARG A 271 -26.21 -11.21 0.61
CA ARG A 271 -26.73 -11.30 -0.75
C ARG A 271 -25.86 -10.48 -1.71
N LEU A 272 -25.79 -10.89 -2.96
CA LEU A 272 -24.96 -10.23 -3.99
C LEU A 272 -25.26 -8.73 -4.12
N ALA A 273 -26.54 -8.35 -4.16
CA ALA A 273 -26.96 -6.95 -4.26
C ALA A 273 -26.51 -6.12 -3.04
N ASP A 274 -26.64 -6.68 -1.82
CA ASP A 274 -26.25 -6.02 -0.59
C ASP A 274 -24.72 -5.83 -0.50
N ALA A 275 -23.96 -6.84 -0.92
CA ALA A 275 -22.51 -6.75 -0.97
C ALA A 275 -22.04 -5.70 -2.00
N ARG A 276 -22.67 -5.64 -3.18
CA ARG A 276 -22.40 -4.60 -4.20
C ARG A 276 -22.72 -3.20 -3.67
N LEU A 277 -23.87 -3.04 -3.04
CA LEU A 277 -24.29 -1.75 -2.45
C LEU A 277 -23.30 -1.27 -1.40
N LEU A 278 -22.91 -2.12 -0.44
CA LEU A 278 -21.97 -1.75 0.62
C LEU A 278 -20.54 -1.52 0.09
N SER A 279 -20.14 -2.22 -0.96
CA SER A 279 -18.86 -1.95 -1.63
C SER A 279 -18.88 -0.59 -2.34
N ALA A 280 -19.95 -0.29 -3.09
CA ALA A 280 -20.14 1.01 -3.73
C ALA A 280 -20.23 2.15 -2.70
N PHE A 281 -20.95 1.93 -1.60
CA PHE A 281 -21.02 2.86 -0.46
C PHE A 281 -19.63 3.20 0.09
N PHE A 282 -18.76 2.21 0.31
CA PHE A 282 -17.42 2.47 0.82
C PHE A 282 -16.60 3.37 -0.10
N PHE A 283 -16.65 3.11 -1.40
CA PHE A 283 -15.91 3.91 -2.38
C PHE A 283 -16.60 5.23 -2.76
N SER A 284 -17.78 5.53 -2.20
CA SER A 284 -18.41 6.86 -2.28
C SER A 284 -17.92 7.83 -1.20
N LEU A 285 -17.22 7.34 -0.14
CA LEU A 285 -16.64 8.17 0.91
C LEU A 285 -15.53 9.06 0.33
N ALA A 286 -15.50 10.32 0.72
CA ALA A 286 -14.65 11.35 0.11
C ALA A 286 -13.17 10.93 0.03
N TYR A 287 -12.55 10.65 1.16
CA TYR A 287 -11.12 10.34 1.17
C TYR A 287 -10.77 8.91 0.76
N VAL A 288 -11.74 8.01 0.67
CA VAL A 288 -11.55 6.71 -0.01
C VAL A 288 -11.46 6.93 -1.51
N LEU A 289 -12.34 7.77 -2.07
CA LEU A 289 -12.33 8.13 -3.49
C LEU A 289 -11.09 8.94 -3.87
N LEU A 290 -10.72 9.95 -3.06
CA LEU A 290 -9.51 10.74 -3.27
C LEU A 290 -8.23 9.90 -3.22
N SER A 291 -8.11 9.01 -2.24
CA SER A 291 -6.94 8.11 -2.15
C SER A 291 -6.78 7.23 -3.39
N ALA A 292 -7.87 6.95 -4.12
CA ALA A 292 -7.82 6.15 -5.34
C ALA A 292 -7.15 6.86 -6.52
N ILE A 293 -6.95 8.19 -6.43
CA ILE A 293 -6.28 8.99 -7.47
C ILE A 293 -5.06 9.75 -6.95
N ALA A 294 -4.85 9.80 -5.63
CA ALA A 294 -3.72 10.49 -5.03
C ALA A 294 -2.42 9.67 -5.13
N PRO A 295 -1.30 10.24 -5.61
CA PRO A 295 -0.02 9.54 -5.82
C PRO A 295 0.74 9.30 -4.51
N ASP A 296 0.06 8.75 -3.52
CA ASP A 296 0.56 8.51 -2.18
C ASP A 296 0.39 7.03 -1.78
N HIS A 297 0.93 6.62 -0.63
CA HIS A 297 0.96 5.24 -0.15
C HIS A 297 -0.38 4.74 0.44
N PHE A 298 -1.35 5.61 0.67
CA PHE A 298 -2.59 5.30 1.39
C PHE A 298 -3.42 4.22 0.72
N LEU A 299 -3.57 4.27 -0.60
CA LEU A 299 -4.35 3.27 -1.33
C LEU A 299 -3.64 1.89 -1.36
N LEU A 300 -2.30 1.88 -1.41
CA LEU A 300 -1.52 0.65 -1.30
C LEU A 300 -1.74 0.01 0.09
N SER A 301 -1.80 0.84 1.13
CA SER A 301 -2.13 0.40 2.49
C SER A 301 -3.53 -0.20 2.56
N LEU A 302 -4.56 0.46 1.97
CA LEU A 302 -5.93 -0.06 1.93
C LEU A 302 -6.00 -1.44 1.28
N PHE A 303 -5.36 -1.59 0.12
CA PHE A 303 -5.29 -2.87 -0.59
C PHE A 303 -4.72 -3.98 0.30
N LEU A 304 -3.61 -3.75 0.98
CA LEU A 304 -2.96 -4.73 1.86
C LEU A 304 -3.79 -5.01 3.12
N LEU A 305 -4.45 -4.00 3.69
CA LEU A 305 -5.33 -4.16 4.85
C LEU A 305 -6.58 -4.97 4.51
N LEU A 306 -7.23 -4.69 3.38
CA LEU A 306 -8.40 -5.47 2.94
C LEU A 306 -8.04 -6.90 2.53
N LEU A 307 -6.87 -7.12 1.91
CA LEU A 307 -6.33 -8.46 1.68
C LEU A 307 -6.09 -9.20 3.01
N THR A 308 -5.50 -8.52 3.99
CA THR A 308 -5.26 -9.09 5.33
C THR A 308 -6.56 -9.47 6.02
N LEU A 309 -7.57 -8.58 6.00
CA LEU A 309 -8.90 -8.85 6.56
C LEU A 309 -9.60 -9.99 5.83
N TYR A 310 -9.53 -10.03 4.48
CA TYR A 310 -10.17 -11.09 3.70
C TYR A 310 -9.57 -12.47 4.02
N LEU A 311 -8.24 -12.59 4.00
CA LEU A 311 -7.57 -13.83 4.36
C LEU A 311 -7.88 -14.22 5.81
N SER A 312 -7.75 -13.31 6.75
CA SER A 312 -8.04 -13.56 8.17
C SER A 312 -9.51 -13.93 8.39
N GLY A 313 -10.44 -13.28 7.71
CA GLY A 313 -11.86 -13.61 7.74
C GLY A 313 -12.15 -15.03 7.26
N LEU A 314 -11.48 -15.49 6.20
CA LEU A 314 -11.58 -16.88 5.73
C LEU A 314 -11.08 -17.88 6.78
N TYR A 315 -9.95 -17.58 7.44
CA TYR A 315 -9.40 -18.41 8.51
C TYR A 315 -10.28 -18.40 9.77
N LEU A 316 -10.82 -17.24 10.16
CA LEU A 316 -11.78 -17.14 11.26
C LEU A 316 -13.03 -17.98 11.02
N ARG A 317 -13.58 -17.92 9.79
CA ARG A 317 -14.76 -18.73 9.40
C ARG A 317 -14.48 -20.23 9.48
N GLN A 318 -13.27 -20.66 9.19
CA GLN A 318 -12.84 -22.06 9.27
C GLN A 318 -12.35 -22.49 10.65
N ARG A 319 -12.29 -21.56 11.60
CA ARG A 319 -11.68 -21.78 12.93
C ARG A 319 -10.23 -22.28 12.82
N ALA A 320 -9.49 -21.82 11.83
CA ALA A 320 -8.12 -22.22 11.54
C ALA A 320 -7.15 -21.06 11.81
N PRO A 321 -5.92 -21.33 12.24
CA PRO A 321 -4.91 -20.29 12.48
C PRO A 321 -4.34 -19.75 11.16
N LEU A 322 -4.14 -18.44 11.07
CA LEU A 322 -3.42 -17.83 9.95
C LEU A 322 -1.99 -18.41 9.88
N PRO A 323 -1.52 -18.95 8.73
CA PRO A 323 -0.20 -19.57 8.63
C PRO A 323 0.94 -18.59 8.95
N THR A 324 2.01 -19.10 9.55
CA THR A 324 3.20 -18.29 9.93
C THR A 324 3.79 -17.55 8.73
N VAL A 325 3.97 -18.24 7.59
CA VAL A 325 4.50 -17.62 6.36
C VAL A 325 3.56 -16.55 5.82
N THR A 326 2.26 -16.78 5.83
CA THR A 326 1.27 -15.78 5.40
C THR A 326 1.32 -14.53 6.29
N THR A 327 1.41 -14.72 7.62
CA THR A 327 1.56 -13.62 8.57
C THR A 327 2.85 -12.82 8.31
N LEU A 328 3.98 -13.52 8.12
CA LEU A 328 5.28 -12.90 7.81
C LEU A 328 5.21 -12.06 6.52
N LEU A 329 4.70 -12.63 5.43
CA LEU A 329 4.61 -11.93 4.14
C LEU A 329 3.67 -10.73 4.20
N LEU A 330 2.48 -10.89 4.81
CA LEU A 330 1.54 -9.78 5.01
C LEU A 330 2.17 -8.68 5.87
N PHE A 331 2.88 -9.04 6.95
CA PHE A 331 3.56 -8.07 7.80
C PHE A 331 4.64 -7.31 7.04
N ILE A 332 5.56 -8.00 6.34
CA ILE A 332 6.63 -7.35 5.59
C ILE A 332 6.05 -6.37 4.55
N LEU A 333 5.04 -6.78 3.78
CA LEU A 333 4.44 -5.91 2.78
C LEU A 333 3.68 -4.74 3.42
N THR A 334 2.84 -5.02 4.42
CA THR A 334 1.99 -3.99 5.03
C THR A 334 2.80 -2.98 5.84
N ALA A 335 3.72 -3.46 6.69
CA ALA A 335 4.63 -2.62 7.46
C ALA A 335 5.68 -1.94 6.55
N GLY A 336 6.08 -2.60 5.48
CA GLY A 336 7.00 -2.05 4.48
C GLY A 336 6.42 -0.86 3.72
N VAL A 337 5.10 -0.84 3.48
CA VAL A 337 4.38 0.30 2.90
C VAL A 337 4.07 1.35 3.96
N SER A 338 3.62 0.94 5.15
CA SER A 338 3.31 1.82 6.27
C SER A 338 3.49 1.07 7.59
N LEU A 339 4.51 1.47 8.35
CA LEU A 339 4.99 0.72 9.51
C LEU A 339 3.91 0.45 10.58
N ASN A 340 3.08 1.46 10.89
CA ASN A 340 2.00 1.34 11.86
C ASN A 340 0.95 0.30 11.45
N ASN A 341 0.68 0.14 10.15
CA ASN A 341 -0.26 -0.84 9.63
C ASN A 341 0.23 -2.29 9.83
N GLY A 342 1.52 -2.52 10.01
CA GLY A 342 2.08 -3.82 10.37
C GLY A 342 1.50 -4.40 11.66
N LEU A 343 1.19 -3.56 12.66
CA LEU A 343 0.56 -3.99 13.91
C LEU A 343 -0.81 -4.64 13.68
N LYS A 344 -1.56 -4.20 12.66
CA LYS A 344 -2.86 -4.77 12.29
C LYS A 344 -2.73 -6.22 11.79
N VAL A 345 -1.62 -6.56 11.14
CA VAL A 345 -1.33 -7.95 10.73
C VAL A 345 -1.11 -8.83 11.95
N PHE A 346 -0.45 -8.31 12.99
CA PHE A 346 -0.29 -9.05 14.25
C PHE A 346 -1.61 -9.23 14.99
N LEU A 347 -2.49 -8.20 14.99
CA LEU A 347 -3.86 -8.33 15.49
C LEU A 347 -4.63 -9.42 14.74
N ALA A 348 -4.54 -9.45 13.41
CA ALA A 348 -5.17 -10.48 12.59
C ALA A 348 -4.64 -11.90 12.92
N ALA A 349 -3.34 -12.04 13.14
CA ALA A 349 -2.74 -13.29 13.60
C ALA A 349 -3.21 -13.67 15.01
N LEU A 350 -3.30 -12.71 15.93
CA LEU A 350 -3.79 -12.91 17.29
C LEU A 350 -5.25 -13.39 17.30
N PHE A 351 -6.13 -12.74 16.54
CA PHE A 351 -7.54 -13.12 16.42
C PHE A 351 -7.76 -14.52 15.86
N THR A 352 -6.93 -14.93 14.90
CA THR A 352 -7.05 -16.25 14.24
C THR A 352 -6.39 -17.37 15.04
N ARG A 353 -5.29 -17.09 15.74
CA ARG A 353 -4.49 -18.08 16.49
C ARG A 353 -4.85 -18.16 17.97
N GLY A 354 -5.42 -17.11 18.54
CA GLY A 354 -5.65 -17.01 19.98
C GLY A 354 -4.35 -17.20 20.78
N ARG A 355 -4.36 -18.08 21.80
CA ARG A 355 -3.16 -18.38 22.61
C ARG A 355 -1.97 -18.91 21.79
N GLY A 356 -2.21 -19.49 20.60
CA GLY A 356 -1.15 -19.97 19.72
C GLY A 356 -0.28 -18.85 19.13
N PHE A 357 -0.72 -17.59 19.18
CA PHE A 357 0.08 -16.42 18.84
C PHE A 357 1.32 -16.28 19.73
N PHE A 358 1.21 -16.58 21.02
CA PHE A 358 2.29 -16.44 22.01
C PHE A 358 3.28 -17.61 22.03
N ARG A 359 3.15 -18.60 21.15
CA ARG A 359 4.12 -19.69 21.03
C ARG A 359 5.49 -19.14 20.60
N PRO A 360 6.61 -19.51 21.27
CA PRO A 360 7.93 -18.90 21.02
C PRO A 360 8.37 -18.94 19.56
N HIS A 361 8.18 -20.06 18.87
CA HIS A 361 8.55 -20.19 17.46
C HIS A 361 7.73 -19.25 16.53
N PHE A 362 6.45 -18.98 16.86
CA PHE A 362 5.64 -18.06 16.08
C PHE A 362 6.04 -16.61 16.35
N LEU A 363 6.22 -16.22 17.61
CA LEU A 363 6.72 -14.89 17.98
C LEU A 363 8.08 -14.61 17.33
N LEU A 364 9.01 -15.59 17.38
CA LEU A 364 10.31 -15.42 16.77
C LEU A 364 10.22 -15.23 15.25
N LEU A 365 9.52 -16.15 14.55
CA LEU A 365 9.56 -16.20 13.08
C LEU A 365 8.58 -15.23 12.39
N ALA A 366 7.43 -14.94 12.99
CA ALA A 366 6.40 -14.11 12.35
C ALA A 366 6.29 -12.70 12.94
N VAL A 367 6.91 -12.41 14.09
CA VAL A 367 6.84 -11.11 14.75
C VAL A 367 8.23 -10.49 14.88
N LEU A 368 9.11 -11.08 15.68
CA LEU A 368 10.40 -10.47 16.02
C LEU A 368 11.37 -10.43 14.83
N LEU A 369 11.53 -11.55 14.13
CA LEU A 369 12.46 -11.63 12.99
C LEU A 369 12.08 -10.65 11.86
N PRO A 370 10.85 -10.62 11.33
CA PRO A 370 10.50 -9.67 10.29
C PRO A 370 10.53 -8.22 10.75
N ALA A 371 10.18 -7.93 12.02
CA ALA A 371 10.29 -6.58 12.57
C ALA A 371 11.76 -6.13 12.67
N ALA A 372 12.66 -7.00 13.15
CA ALA A 372 14.09 -6.72 13.20
C ALA A 372 14.69 -6.53 11.80
N LEU A 373 14.29 -7.36 10.82
CA LEU A 373 14.74 -7.23 9.43
C LEU A 373 14.30 -5.89 8.81
N LEU A 374 13.03 -5.50 8.99
CA LEU A 374 12.55 -4.20 8.50
C LEU A 374 13.25 -3.03 9.20
N TRP A 375 13.47 -3.12 10.51
CA TRP A 375 14.21 -2.11 11.26
C TRP A 375 15.65 -1.95 10.75
N GLN A 376 16.38 -3.04 10.57
CA GLN A 376 17.73 -3.00 10.03
C GLN A 376 17.77 -2.49 8.60
N PHE A 377 16.77 -2.87 7.78
CA PHE A 377 16.64 -2.39 6.42
C PHE A 377 16.40 -0.88 6.39
N SER A 378 15.50 -0.34 7.23
CA SER A 378 15.24 1.11 7.33
C SER A 378 16.53 1.88 7.70
N ARG A 379 17.31 1.35 8.65
CA ARG A 379 18.60 1.97 9.05
C ARG A 379 19.62 1.94 7.92
N PHE A 380 19.68 0.82 7.19
CA PHE A 380 20.53 0.69 6.00
C PHE A 380 20.10 1.69 4.92
N GLU A 381 18.81 1.72 4.58
CA GLU A 381 18.23 2.64 3.59
C GLU A 381 18.52 4.10 3.95
N TYR A 382 18.30 4.49 5.22
CA TYR A 382 18.58 5.84 5.70
C TYR A 382 20.06 6.20 5.52
N ARG A 383 20.97 5.36 5.99
CA ARG A 383 22.42 5.62 5.88
C ARG A 383 22.90 5.71 4.44
N GLN A 384 22.37 4.83 3.58
CA GLN A 384 22.87 4.69 2.21
C GLN A 384 22.31 5.72 1.25
N PHE A 385 21.03 6.12 1.42
CA PHE A 385 20.34 6.92 0.42
C PHE A 385 19.83 8.28 0.93
N VAL A 386 19.70 8.47 2.25
CA VAL A 386 19.06 9.67 2.82
C VAL A 386 20.06 10.56 3.55
N TRP A 387 20.95 9.97 4.35
CA TRP A 387 21.86 10.68 5.27
C TRP A 387 22.66 11.79 4.59
N ALA A 388 23.38 11.49 3.50
CA ALA A 388 24.23 12.47 2.82
C ALA A 388 23.42 13.67 2.30
N GLY A 389 22.24 13.42 1.74
CA GLY A 389 21.35 14.47 1.27
C GLY A 389 20.74 15.32 2.39
N GLU A 390 20.45 14.74 3.55
CA GLU A 390 20.00 15.50 4.72
C GLU A 390 21.10 16.38 5.29
N VAL A 391 22.30 15.86 5.44
CA VAL A 391 23.46 16.65 5.89
C VAL A 391 23.68 17.86 4.95
N ALA A 392 23.73 17.63 3.64
CA ALA A 392 23.88 18.70 2.67
C ALA A 392 22.76 19.75 2.75
N ARG A 393 21.48 19.34 2.92
CA ARG A 393 20.35 20.24 3.10
C ARG A 393 20.46 21.05 4.42
N HIS A 394 20.87 20.43 5.51
CA HIS A 394 21.08 21.11 6.79
C HIS A 394 22.19 22.17 6.68
N GLU A 395 23.31 21.84 6.07
CA GLU A 395 24.41 22.78 5.83
C GLU A 395 23.97 23.95 4.92
N ALA A 396 23.25 23.66 3.84
CA ALA A 396 22.73 24.69 2.93
C ALA A 396 21.77 25.64 3.65
N ARG A 397 20.85 25.10 4.47
CA ARG A 397 19.93 25.91 5.28
C ARG A 397 20.67 26.74 6.34
N ALA A 398 21.69 26.17 6.98
CA ALA A 398 22.51 26.90 7.95
C ALA A 398 23.26 28.06 7.28
N LYS A 399 23.85 27.83 6.08
CA LYS A 399 24.48 28.89 5.29
C LYS A 399 23.50 29.97 4.87
N GLN A 400 22.31 29.60 4.35
CA GLN A 400 21.27 30.57 3.99
C GLN A 400 20.80 31.39 5.20
N LYS A 401 20.59 30.75 6.36
CA LYS A 401 20.22 31.45 7.60
C LYS A 401 21.31 32.42 8.04
N ALA A 402 22.57 32.03 7.96
CA ALA A 402 23.71 32.91 8.29
C ALA A 402 23.82 34.10 7.32
N VAL A 403 23.64 33.86 6.00
CA VAL A 403 23.61 34.96 4.99
C VAL A 403 22.44 35.89 5.26
N ARG A 404 21.22 35.35 5.49
CA ARG A 404 20.04 36.16 5.80
C ARG A 404 20.19 36.97 7.08
N GLN A 405 20.82 36.40 8.11
CA GLN A 405 21.13 37.13 9.36
C GLN A 405 22.14 38.26 9.15
N ARG A 406 23.11 38.08 8.23
CA ARG A 406 24.08 39.12 7.86
C ARG A 406 23.50 40.22 6.97
N GLN A 407 22.50 39.90 6.14
CA GLN A 407 21.82 40.80 5.22
C GLN A 407 20.60 41.53 5.84
N LEU A 408 20.25 41.25 7.10
CA LEU A 408 19.24 41.96 7.86
C LEU A 408 19.88 43.14 8.63
N PRO A 409 20.20 44.27 7.97
CA PRO A 409 20.59 45.44 8.70
C PRO A 409 19.32 46.15 9.20
N THR A 410 19.25 46.35 10.48
CA THR A 410 18.63 47.49 11.21
C THR A 410 17.15 47.87 10.94
N LEU A 411 16.50 47.47 9.84
CA LEU A 411 15.15 47.96 9.50
C LEU A 411 13.99 47.05 10.01
N GLN A 412 14.25 45.89 10.54
CA GLN A 412 13.21 44.98 11.05
C GLN A 412 13.13 44.86 12.58
N ARG A 413 13.73 45.76 13.32
CA ARG A 413 13.54 45.87 14.78
C ARG A 413 12.18 46.43 15.18
N GLN A 414 11.31 46.86 14.25
CA GLN A 414 10.08 47.60 14.56
C GLN A 414 8.75 46.87 14.26
N SER A 415 8.75 45.69 13.74
CA SER A 415 7.50 44.92 13.61
C SER A 415 7.69 43.54 14.18
N PRO A 416 6.99 43.14 15.24
CA PRO A 416 6.93 41.72 15.61
C PRO A 416 6.36 40.96 14.41
N PRO A 417 6.92 39.77 14.07
CA PRO A 417 6.33 38.95 12.99
C PRO A 417 4.85 38.74 13.32
N PRO A 418 3.95 38.83 12.33
CA PRO A 418 2.56 38.51 12.56
C PRO A 418 2.52 37.14 13.25
N LYS A 419 1.85 37.08 14.41
CA LYS A 419 1.56 35.82 15.11
C LYS A 419 0.59 35.03 14.22
N THR A 420 1.08 34.49 13.12
CA THR A 420 0.37 33.44 12.43
C THR A 420 0.32 32.28 13.41
N ALA A 421 -0.89 31.93 13.85
CA ALA A 421 -1.11 30.77 14.68
C ALA A 421 -0.37 29.58 14.03
N PRO A 422 0.34 28.76 14.81
CA PRO A 422 1.07 27.63 14.23
C PRO A 422 0.07 26.73 13.48
N LYS A 423 0.23 26.62 12.18
CA LYS A 423 -0.58 25.71 11.32
C LYS A 423 -0.30 24.25 11.64
N MET A 424 0.84 23.97 12.24
CA MET A 424 1.15 22.67 12.85
C MET A 424 0.80 22.74 14.33
N GLY A 425 0.13 21.70 14.83
CA GLY A 425 -0.19 21.56 16.24
C GLY A 425 1.06 21.52 17.12
N MET A 426 0.88 21.65 18.43
CA MET A 426 1.98 21.52 19.39
C MET A 426 2.35 20.04 19.56
N PRO A 427 3.56 19.60 19.17
CA PRO A 427 3.98 18.22 19.33
C PRO A 427 4.14 17.88 20.82
N MET A 428 3.78 16.63 21.18
CA MET A 428 3.96 16.12 22.53
C MET A 428 5.45 16.07 22.94
N MET A 429 6.31 15.67 22.00
CA MET A 429 7.76 15.58 22.19
C MET A 429 8.49 15.84 20.88
N GLN A 430 9.74 16.29 20.98
CA GLN A 430 10.64 16.32 19.84
C GLN A 430 11.15 14.91 19.51
N GLY A 431 11.31 14.59 18.23
CA GLY A 431 11.80 13.30 17.75
C GLY A 431 11.12 12.87 16.46
N GLU A 432 11.67 11.83 15.82
CA GLU A 432 11.28 11.39 14.47
C GLU A 432 9.78 11.10 14.32
N PHE A 433 9.19 10.43 15.31
CA PHE A 433 7.76 10.07 15.29
C PHE A 433 6.91 11.08 16.08
N MET A 434 7.35 11.52 17.25
CA MET A 434 6.54 12.32 18.17
C MET A 434 6.35 13.77 17.72
N ARG A 435 7.18 14.29 16.82
CA ARG A 435 7.01 15.62 16.22
C ARG A 435 5.72 15.76 15.38
N TRP A 436 5.13 14.64 14.97
CA TRP A 436 3.88 14.61 14.20
C TRP A 436 2.63 14.51 15.08
N THR A 437 2.80 14.47 16.41
CA THR A 437 1.68 14.54 17.35
C THR A 437 1.17 15.98 17.47
N ASP A 438 -0.10 16.14 17.78
CA ASP A 438 -0.74 17.44 17.99
C ASP A 438 -1.53 17.43 19.30
N MET A 439 -1.10 18.25 20.24
CA MET A 439 -1.75 18.41 21.54
C MET A 439 -2.68 19.64 21.57
N SER A 440 -2.62 20.52 20.56
CA SER A 440 -3.31 21.81 20.55
C SER A 440 -4.66 21.77 19.83
N THR A 441 -4.83 20.93 18.81
CA THR A 441 -6.08 20.86 18.03
C THR A 441 -7.21 20.21 18.85
N PRO A 442 -8.41 20.82 18.93
CA PRO A 442 -9.53 20.29 19.69
C PRO A 442 -10.01 18.93 19.13
N ARG A 443 -9.99 17.88 19.98
CA ARG A 443 -10.35 16.50 19.58
C ARG A 443 -11.78 16.37 19.09
N LEU A 444 -12.73 17.01 19.77
CA LEU A 444 -14.14 16.94 19.41
C LEU A 444 -14.39 17.54 18.03
N SER A 445 -13.89 18.75 17.79
CA SER A 445 -14.04 19.42 16.47
C SER A 445 -13.36 18.62 15.37
N SER A 446 -12.15 18.08 15.62
CA SER A 446 -11.49 17.19 14.65
C SER A 446 -12.26 15.90 14.40
N THR A 447 -12.96 15.37 15.40
CA THR A 447 -13.78 14.16 15.22
C THR A 447 -14.99 14.43 14.34
N VAL A 448 -15.69 15.56 14.57
CA VAL A 448 -16.86 15.94 13.79
C VAL A 448 -16.45 16.42 12.40
N GLU A 449 -15.61 17.44 12.28
CA GLU A 449 -15.37 18.08 10.99
C GLU A 449 -14.35 17.33 10.12
N ASN A 450 -13.38 16.63 10.71
CA ASN A 450 -12.31 15.98 9.97
C ASN A 450 -12.47 14.46 9.90
N LEU A 451 -12.60 13.75 11.07
CA LEU A 451 -12.59 12.29 11.09
C LEU A 451 -13.86 11.68 10.47
N PHE A 452 -15.04 12.20 10.77
CA PHE A 452 -16.31 11.75 10.19
C PHE A 452 -16.82 12.71 9.11
N GLY A 453 -16.61 14.01 9.26
CA GLY A 453 -17.03 15.02 8.30
C GLY A 453 -16.27 14.88 6.96
N GLU A 454 -15.12 15.50 6.84
CA GLU A 454 -14.31 15.56 5.61
C GLU A 454 -13.95 14.17 5.07
N SER A 455 -13.74 13.18 5.95
CA SER A 455 -13.50 11.79 5.53
C SER A 455 -14.62 11.21 4.67
N PHE A 456 -15.86 11.60 4.93
CA PHE A 456 -17.05 11.07 4.25
C PHE A 456 -17.56 12.00 3.16
N GLN A 457 -17.51 13.33 3.39
CA GLN A 457 -18.04 14.34 2.49
C GLN A 457 -17.05 15.50 2.37
N LEU A 458 -16.64 15.85 1.15
CA LEU A 458 -15.72 16.97 0.93
C LEU A 458 -16.34 18.30 1.39
N HIS A 459 -15.58 19.09 2.14
CA HIS A 459 -15.91 20.48 2.39
C HIS A 459 -15.76 21.28 1.09
N ARG A 460 -16.75 22.10 0.75
CA ARG A 460 -16.68 22.96 -0.44
C ARG A 460 -15.90 24.24 -0.19
N ASP A 461 -15.86 24.71 1.06
CA ASP A 461 -14.98 25.77 1.48
C ASP A 461 -13.55 25.21 1.62
N HIS A 462 -12.58 25.90 1.08
CA HIS A 462 -11.21 25.43 1.03
C HIS A 462 -11.07 24.05 0.35
N LEU A 463 -11.85 23.83 -0.73
CA LEU A 463 -11.95 22.56 -1.42
C LEU A 463 -10.56 22.07 -1.85
N LEU A 464 -10.13 20.93 -1.29
CA LEU A 464 -8.87 20.26 -1.57
C LEU A 464 -7.62 21.14 -1.41
N GLU A 465 -7.74 22.25 -0.69
CA GLU A 465 -6.59 23.08 -0.28
C GLU A 465 -5.76 22.35 0.76
N ASP A 466 -4.46 22.66 0.78
CA ASP A 466 -3.51 22.10 1.73
C ASP A 466 -3.52 22.93 3.04
N LEU A 467 -3.38 22.24 4.17
CA LEU A 467 -3.24 22.85 5.49
C LEU A 467 -2.02 23.79 5.58
N PHE A 468 -0.93 23.46 4.90
CA PHE A 468 0.25 24.32 4.81
C PHE A 468 0.04 25.55 3.91
N GLY A 469 -1.05 25.60 3.16
CA GLY A 469 -1.51 26.73 2.35
C GLY A 469 -2.44 27.67 3.13
N THR A 470 -3.66 27.82 2.63
CA THR A 470 -4.70 28.74 3.15
C THR A 470 -5.76 28.05 3.99
N ARG A 471 -5.87 26.70 3.93
CA ARG A 471 -6.90 25.93 4.61
C ARG A 471 -6.76 26.02 6.14
N PRO A 472 -7.85 26.33 6.88
CA PRO A 472 -7.91 26.16 8.33
C PRO A 472 -7.87 24.67 8.72
N VAL A 473 -7.43 24.37 9.96
CA VAL A 473 -7.45 22.99 10.49
C VAL A 473 -8.87 22.44 10.61
N ILE A 474 -9.82 23.29 10.99
CA ILE A 474 -11.23 22.95 11.12
C ILE A 474 -12.02 23.79 10.13
N VAL A 475 -12.77 23.12 9.27
CA VAL A 475 -13.66 23.73 8.27
C VAL A 475 -15.07 23.20 8.52
N PRO A 476 -16.04 24.03 8.93
CA PRO A 476 -17.42 23.58 9.13
C PRO A 476 -18.17 23.48 7.81
N TYR A 477 -19.21 22.63 7.74
CA TYR A 477 -20.12 22.61 6.63
C TYR A 477 -21.07 23.83 6.65
N ARG A 478 -21.32 24.43 5.49
CA ARG A 478 -22.37 25.45 5.33
C ARG A 478 -23.78 24.85 5.25
N CYS A 479 -23.89 23.63 4.76
CA CYS A 479 -25.18 22.98 4.54
C CYS A 479 -25.51 22.02 5.69
N VAL A 480 -26.62 22.25 6.36
CA VAL A 480 -27.10 21.39 7.46
C VAL A 480 -27.31 19.93 7.00
N VAL A 481 -27.63 19.70 5.72
CA VAL A 481 -27.82 18.35 5.18
C VAL A 481 -26.56 17.51 5.32
N ASN A 482 -25.36 18.10 5.20
CA ASN A 482 -24.11 17.36 5.40
C ASN A 482 -23.99 16.81 6.82
N TYR A 483 -24.34 17.61 7.85
CA TYR A 483 -24.36 17.14 9.24
C TYR A 483 -25.44 16.09 9.49
N VAL A 484 -26.60 16.19 8.82
CA VAL A 484 -27.65 15.15 8.90
C VAL A 484 -27.14 13.83 8.30
N VAL A 485 -26.48 13.89 7.14
CA VAL A 485 -25.88 12.70 6.49
C VAL A 485 -24.78 12.11 7.37
N GLU A 486 -23.89 12.94 7.92
CA GLU A 486 -22.84 12.49 8.84
C GLU A 486 -23.43 11.82 10.08
N ALA A 487 -24.39 12.45 10.74
CA ALA A 487 -25.08 11.89 11.91
C ALA A 487 -25.75 10.55 11.59
N LEU A 488 -26.43 10.43 10.44
CA LEU A 488 -27.01 9.18 9.99
C LEU A 488 -25.97 8.10 9.77
N LEU A 489 -24.83 8.41 9.15
CA LEU A 489 -23.73 7.47 8.92
C LEU A 489 -23.13 7.00 10.25
N VAL A 490 -22.88 7.91 11.19
CA VAL A 490 -22.38 7.58 12.53
C VAL A 490 -23.37 6.74 13.31
N LEU A 491 -24.65 7.08 13.30
CA LEU A 491 -25.72 6.31 13.98
C LEU A 491 -25.84 4.90 13.41
N LEU A 492 -25.84 4.77 12.07
CA LEU A 492 -25.87 3.47 11.39
C LEU A 492 -24.61 2.64 11.72
N PHE A 493 -23.45 3.27 11.75
CA PHE A 493 -22.21 2.63 12.15
C PHE A 493 -22.29 2.09 13.58
N LEU A 494 -22.69 2.93 14.55
CA LEU A 494 -22.83 2.53 15.95
C LEU A 494 -23.87 1.43 16.13
N ALA A 495 -25.04 1.53 15.48
CA ALA A 495 -26.06 0.48 15.48
C ALA A 495 -25.50 -0.84 14.90
N GLY A 496 -24.72 -0.75 13.82
CA GLY A 496 -24.03 -1.90 13.22
C GLY A 496 -23.02 -2.55 14.17
N VAL A 497 -22.24 -1.75 14.89
CA VAL A 497 -21.30 -2.23 15.92
C VAL A 497 -22.04 -2.96 17.04
N VAL A 498 -23.12 -2.39 17.55
CA VAL A 498 -23.95 -3.02 18.59
C VAL A 498 -24.54 -4.34 18.10
N CYS A 499 -25.11 -4.36 16.89
CA CYS A 499 -25.67 -5.57 16.29
C CYS A 499 -24.59 -6.65 16.01
N GLY A 500 -23.41 -6.23 15.62
CA GLY A 500 -22.29 -7.09 15.25
C GLY A 500 -21.30 -7.38 16.37
N ARG A 501 -21.57 -6.98 17.61
CA ARG A 501 -20.62 -7.05 18.74
C ARG A 501 -19.98 -8.43 18.98
N TYR A 502 -20.66 -9.51 18.60
CA TYR A 502 -20.17 -10.89 18.72
C TYR A 502 -19.57 -11.43 17.40
N ASN A 503 -19.58 -10.65 16.33
CA ASN A 503 -19.00 -11.06 15.06
C ASN A 503 -17.48 -10.90 15.08
N ARG A 504 -16.75 -12.01 15.00
CA ARG A 504 -15.28 -12.04 15.11
C ARG A 504 -14.58 -11.22 14.03
N LEU A 505 -15.13 -11.16 12.80
CA LEU A 505 -14.55 -10.34 11.73
C LEU A 505 -14.73 -8.84 12.02
N LEU A 506 -15.91 -8.43 12.50
CA LEU A 506 -16.15 -7.04 12.88
C LEU A 506 -15.27 -6.65 14.08
N GLN A 507 -15.14 -7.52 15.10
CA GLN A 507 -14.23 -7.28 16.22
C GLN A 507 -12.79 -7.08 15.75
N LEU A 508 -12.31 -7.88 14.79
CA LEU A 508 -10.99 -7.72 14.19
C LEU A 508 -10.89 -6.37 13.44
N ALA A 509 -11.85 -6.02 12.59
CA ALA A 509 -11.85 -4.76 11.87
C ALA A 509 -11.93 -3.54 12.81
N LEU A 510 -12.74 -3.63 13.89
CA LEU A 510 -12.79 -2.62 14.94
C LEU A 510 -11.46 -2.49 15.68
N SER A 511 -10.74 -3.58 15.94
CA SER A 511 -9.41 -3.50 16.58
C SER A 511 -8.40 -2.75 15.70
N PHE A 512 -8.51 -2.85 14.37
CA PHE A 512 -7.70 -2.05 13.43
C PHE A 512 -8.07 -0.56 13.51
N ALA A 513 -9.37 -0.24 13.48
CA ALA A 513 -9.84 1.14 13.57
C ALA A 513 -9.50 1.77 14.93
N LEU A 514 -9.66 1.03 16.03
CA LEU A 514 -9.30 1.50 17.38
C LEU A 514 -7.81 1.79 17.52
N LEU A 515 -6.94 0.99 16.87
CA LEU A 515 -5.51 1.28 16.84
C LEU A 515 -5.23 2.62 16.15
N ASP A 516 -5.85 2.88 14.99
CA ASP A 516 -5.71 4.16 14.29
C ASP A 516 -6.29 5.32 15.10
N TRP A 517 -7.47 5.17 15.68
CA TRP A 517 -8.08 6.21 16.49
C TRP A 517 -7.27 6.51 17.77
N ALA A 518 -6.66 5.49 18.37
CA ALA A 518 -5.73 5.70 19.49
C ALA A 518 -4.50 6.50 19.06
N LEU A 519 -3.96 6.26 17.86
CA LEU A 519 -2.84 7.02 17.32
C LEU A 519 -3.25 8.45 16.94
N HIS A 520 -4.35 8.61 16.19
CA HIS A 520 -4.73 9.89 15.61
C HIS A 520 -5.48 10.78 16.60
N LEU A 521 -6.53 10.29 17.27
CA LEU A 521 -7.29 11.05 18.25
C LEU A 521 -6.62 11.05 19.63
N GLY A 522 -6.08 9.89 20.07
CA GLY A 522 -5.44 9.76 21.38
C GLY A 522 -4.12 10.53 21.44
N LEU A 523 -3.14 10.10 20.66
CA LEU A 523 -1.81 10.74 20.62
C LEU A 523 -1.76 12.00 19.73
N GLY A 524 -2.79 12.30 18.97
CA GLY A 524 -2.83 13.43 18.06
C GLY A 524 -1.92 13.30 16.83
N PHE A 525 -1.53 12.10 16.45
CA PHE A 525 -0.63 11.89 15.31
C PHE A 525 -1.33 12.25 13.99
N GLY A 526 -0.90 13.33 13.32
CA GLY A 526 -1.53 13.84 12.12
C GLY A 526 -3.00 14.27 12.32
N LEU A 527 -3.37 14.69 13.53
CA LEU A 527 -4.76 15.02 13.90
C LEU A 527 -5.35 16.16 13.07
N ASN A 528 -4.54 17.11 12.70
CA ASN A 528 -4.91 18.27 11.89
C ASN A 528 -5.35 17.91 10.46
N GLU A 529 -4.89 16.74 9.95
CA GLU A 529 -5.22 16.18 8.63
C GLU A 529 -5.70 14.73 8.72
N VAL A 530 -6.42 14.40 9.80
CA VAL A 530 -6.83 13.00 10.08
C VAL A 530 -7.68 12.38 8.96
N TYR A 531 -8.32 13.19 8.12
CA TYR A 531 -9.09 12.75 6.97
C TYR A 531 -8.25 12.02 5.92
N ILE A 532 -6.95 12.31 5.74
CA ILE A 532 -6.10 11.56 4.80
C ILE A 532 -5.89 10.11 5.25
N MET A 533 -6.07 9.82 6.54
CA MET A 533 -5.95 8.47 7.12
C MET A 533 -7.21 7.62 6.96
N THR A 534 -8.27 8.13 6.34
CA THR A 534 -9.61 7.48 6.22
C THR A 534 -9.52 6.05 5.72
N VAL A 535 -8.70 5.78 4.72
CA VAL A 535 -8.58 4.43 4.14
C VAL A 535 -7.96 3.40 5.08
N HIS A 536 -7.31 3.82 6.15
CA HIS A 536 -6.73 2.92 7.12
C HIS A 536 -7.77 2.33 8.08
N TRP A 537 -8.96 2.95 8.23
CA TRP A 537 -9.98 2.53 9.19
C TRP A 537 -11.41 2.46 8.63
N ALA A 538 -11.80 3.29 7.66
CA ALA A 538 -13.21 3.49 7.28
C ALA A 538 -13.90 2.22 6.70
N TYR A 539 -13.15 1.20 6.28
CA TYR A 539 -13.73 -0.09 5.87
C TYR A 539 -14.50 -0.78 7.02
N VAL A 540 -14.30 -0.35 8.26
CA VAL A 540 -15.11 -0.85 9.40
C VAL A 540 -16.57 -0.44 9.27
N VAL A 541 -16.87 0.70 8.63
CA VAL A 541 -18.24 1.21 8.46
C VAL A 541 -19.10 0.26 7.62
N PRO A 542 -18.73 -0.10 6.37
CA PRO A 542 -19.52 -1.08 5.60
C PRO A 542 -19.57 -2.46 6.27
N LEU A 543 -18.55 -2.87 7.04
CA LEU A 543 -18.58 -4.14 7.78
C LEU A 543 -19.55 -4.10 8.97
N ALA A 544 -19.67 -2.96 9.66
CA ALA A 544 -20.68 -2.76 10.70
C ALA A 544 -22.09 -2.72 10.11
N LEU A 545 -22.30 -1.97 9.00
CA LEU A 545 -23.55 -1.96 8.25
C LEU A 545 -23.94 -3.37 7.79
N ALA A 546 -22.99 -4.19 7.34
CA ALA A 546 -23.24 -5.58 6.98
C ALA A 546 -23.89 -6.39 8.11
N CYS A 547 -23.52 -6.12 9.38
CA CYS A 547 -24.13 -6.77 10.53
C CYS A 547 -25.61 -6.37 10.71
N LEU A 548 -25.98 -5.12 10.38
CA LEU A 548 -27.41 -4.70 10.31
C LEU A 548 -28.15 -5.46 9.23
N PHE A 549 -27.57 -5.57 8.02
CA PHE A 549 -28.15 -6.33 6.92
C PHE A 549 -28.36 -7.82 7.26
N MET A 550 -27.48 -8.39 8.07
CA MET A 550 -27.62 -9.77 8.57
C MET A 550 -28.70 -9.92 9.63
N ARG A 551 -28.92 -8.89 10.45
CA ARG A 551 -29.84 -8.94 11.60
C ARG A 551 -31.28 -8.61 11.21
N LEU A 552 -31.50 -7.59 10.38
CA LEU A 552 -32.81 -7.08 10.01
C LEU A 552 -33.49 -8.00 8.99
N ARG A 553 -34.85 -7.97 8.99
CA ARG A 553 -35.70 -8.78 8.11
C ARG A 553 -36.89 -7.94 7.58
N GLY A 554 -37.54 -8.41 6.55
CA GLY A 554 -38.79 -7.84 6.03
C GLY A 554 -38.71 -6.36 5.66
N GLY A 555 -39.64 -5.56 6.17
CA GLY A 555 -39.76 -4.12 5.91
C GLY A 555 -38.54 -3.34 6.42
N SER A 556 -38.05 -3.63 7.61
CA SER A 556 -36.88 -2.94 8.19
C SER A 556 -35.60 -3.13 7.35
N LEU A 557 -35.40 -4.32 6.77
CA LEU A 557 -34.27 -4.55 5.86
C LEU A 557 -34.46 -3.80 4.54
N ARG A 558 -35.69 -3.71 4.02
CA ARG A 558 -35.97 -2.90 2.81
C ARG A 558 -35.69 -1.42 3.06
N LEU A 559 -36.17 -0.89 4.19
CA LEU A 559 -35.88 0.49 4.59
C LEU A 559 -34.38 0.77 4.70
N LEU A 560 -33.62 -0.11 5.35
CA LEU A 560 -32.17 0.02 5.46
C LEU A 560 -31.48 0.04 4.07
N ARG A 561 -31.90 -0.84 3.15
CA ARG A 561 -31.37 -0.85 1.77
C ARG A 561 -31.62 0.47 1.04
N VAL A 562 -32.83 1.00 1.14
CA VAL A 562 -33.21 2.28 0.53
C VAL A 562 -32.38 3.41 1.16
N LEU A 563 -32.27 3.45 2.47
CA LEU A 563 -31.48 4.46 3.18
C LEU A 563 -30.00 4.43 2.77
N VAL A 564 -29.37 3.26 2.77
CA VAL A 564 -27.97 3.13 2.35
C VAL A 564 -27.78 3.45 0.88
N LEU A 565 -28.74 3.11 0.01
CA LEU A 565 -28.72 3.50 -1.40
C LEU A 565 -28.79 5.02 -1.58
N LEU A 566 -29.70 5.70 -0.89
CA LEU A 566 -29.84 7.16 -0.93
C LEU A 566 -28.57 7.86 -0.40
N LEU A 567 -28.00 7.36 0.71
CA LEU A 567 -26.73 7.85 1.23
C LEU A 567 -25.59 7.65 0.22
N THR A 568 -25.52 6.50 -0.45
CA THR A 568 -24.51 6.23 -1.48
C THR A 568 -24.65 7.18 -2.67
N ILE A 569 -25.87 7.42 -3.15
CA ILE A 569 -26.14 8.35 -4.25
C ILE A 569 -25.76 9.78 -3.84
N TRP A 570 -26.15 10.20 -2.63
CA TRP A 570 -25.77 11.51 -2.09
C TRP A 570 -24.26 11.68 -2.04
N LEU A 571 -23.53 10.71 -1.43
CA LEU A 571 -22.08 10.78 -1.28
C LEU A 571 -21.36 10.83 -2.63
N TYR A 572 -21.74 9.98 -3.60
CA TYR A 572 -21.18 10.08 -4.94
C TYR A 572 -21.51 11.42 -5.59
N GLY A 573 -22.78 11.87 -5.54
CA GLY A 573 -23.19 13.14 -6.12
C GLY A 573 -22.43 14.33 -5.52
N TRP A 574 -22.34 14.38 -4.18
CA TRP A 574 -21.63 15.43 -3.47
C TRP A 574 -20.13 15.42 -3.75
N ASN A 575 -19.47 14.28 -3.54
CA ASN A 575 -18.02 14.16 -3.61
C ASN A 575 -17.52 14.24 -5.07
N LEU A 576 -18.19 13.58 -6.03
CA LEU A 576 -17.79 13.65 -7.43
C LEU A 576 -18.00 15.04 -8.01
N SER A 577 -19.11 15.73 -7.69
CA SER A 577 -19.33 17.10 -8.18
C SER A 577 -18.24 18.05 -7.69
N ALA A 578 -17.86 17.94 -6.42
CA ALA A 578 -16.76 18.73 -5.84
C ALA A 578 -15.42 18.38 -6.50
N LEU A 579 -15.10 17.08 -6.62
CA LEU A 579 -13.85 16.61 -7.21
C LEU A 579 -13.72 16.98 -8.68
N VAL A 580 -14.76 16.77 -9.49
CA VAL A 580 -14.77 17.12 -10.91
C VAL A 580 -14.64 18.63 -11.08
N SER A 581 -15.37 19.45 -10.29
CA SER A 581 -15.21 20.91 -10.35
C SER A 581 -13.78 21.38 -10.04
N TYR A 582 -13.09 20.68 -9.16
CA TYR A 582 -11.68 20.95 -8.86
C TYR A 582 -10.74 20.51 -9.98
N LEU A 583 -10.98 19.34 -10.59
CA LEU A 583 -10.10 18.76 -11.62
C LEU A 583 -10.24 19.41 -12.98
N LEU A 584 -11.42 19.93 -13.32
CA LEU A 584 -11.62 20.68 -14.57
C LEU A 584 -10.84 22.00 -14.51
N PRO A 585 -10.17 22.40 -15.59
CA PRO A 585 -9.56 23.71 -15.65
C PRO A 585 -10.64 24.81 -15.54
N ALA A 586 -10.37 25.85 -14.73
CA ALA A 586 -11.23 27.01 -14.63
C ALA A 586 -11.22 27.80 -15.94
#